data_5cf9ab330325bf0f24e58eb594007e96
#
_entry.id   5cf9ab330325bf0f24e58eb594007e96
#
_cell.length_a   1.000
_cell.length_b   1.000
_cell.length_c   1.000
_cell.angle_alpha   90.00
_cell.angle_beta   90.00
_cell.angle_gamma   90.00
#
_symmetry.space_group_name_H-M   'P 1'
#
loop_
_entity.id
_entity.type
_entity.pdbx_description
1 polymer ?
#
loop_
_entity_poly.entity_id
_entity_poly.type
_entity_poly.pdbx_seq_one_letter_code
_entity_poly.pdbx_strand_id
1 'polypeptide(L)'
;MYNGILPVFKKRGLTSHDVVFKLRKILKMKKIGHTGTLDPEVNGVLPICLGDATKVSDYIMEMGKTYHAMITLGKSTTTEDQTGDILETRAVDKNDINEDTIDQVLQQFEGHIQQIPPMYSSVKVNGRKLYEYARNNETVERPKRQVFIKDIHRISEVTFQEQTCHFEVEVTCGKGTYIRTLATDIGLKLGFPAHMSRLTRIASGGFQLESSLTIDQIKELHEHDSLHNELFPIEYGLKGLKSFQVKDSNFKKKICNGQKFHKK
;
A
#
# COMPACT_ATOMS: atom_id res chain seq x y z
N MET A 1 6.26 -8.03 27.12
CA MET A 1 6.54 -8.23 25.68
C MET A 1 5.23 -8.05 24.93
N TYR A 2 5.18 -7.16 23.94
CA TYR A 2 3.95 -6.88 23.19
C TYR A 2 3.62 -7.99 22.20
N ASN A 3 2.32 -8.26 22.02
CA ASN A 3 1.83 -9.32 21.14
C ASN A 3 0.48 -8.86 20.52
N GLY A 4 0.49 -8.45 19.26
CA GLY A 4 -0.69 -7.90 18.59
C GLY A 4 -0.33 -7.10 17.36
N ILE A 5 -1.32 -6.40 16.79
CA ILE A 5 -1.17 -5.58 15.59
C ILE A 5 -1.32 -4.11 16.00
N LEU A 6 -0.39 -3.27 15.55
CA LEU A 6 -0.36 -1.85 15.84
C LEU A 6 -0.43 -1.06 14.52
N PRO A 7 -1.51 -0.31 14.25
CA PRO A 7 -1.54 0.59 13.11
C PRO A 7 -0.63 1.80 13.36
N VAL A 8 0.34 2.01 12.49
CA VAL A 8 1.34 3.07 12.63
C VAL A 8 1.21 4.07 11.49
N PHE A 9 1.21 5.35 11.80
CA PHE A 9 1.34 6.41 10.82
C PHE A 9 2.81 6.55 10.39
N LYS A 10 3.12 6.10 9.18
CA LYS A 10 4.44 6.32 8.58
C LYS A 10 4.52 7.73 8.00
N LYS A 11 5.39 8.57 8.54
CA LYS A 11 5.70 9.90 7.98
C LYS A 11 6.51 9.77 6.68
N ARG A 12 6.44 10.79 5.81
CA ARG A 12 7.36 10.95 4.67
C ARG A 12 8.81 10.96 5.11
N GLY A 13 9.72 10.60 4.23
CA GLY A 13 11.16 10.54 4.48
C GLY A 13 11.63 9.27 5.19
N LEU A 14 10.71 8.40 5.64
CA LEU A 14 11.03 7.11 6.25
C LEU A 14 10.67 5.96 5.31
N THR A 15 11.52 4.95 5.22
CA THR A 15 11.14 3.67 4.66
C THR A 15 10.28 2.88 5.66
N SER A 16 9.50 1.90 5.18
CA SER A 16 8.78 0.98 6.07
C SER A 16 9.72 0.20 6.99
N HIS A 17 10.95 -0.04 6.54
CA HIS A 17 11.99 -0.70 7.32
C HIS A 17 12.54 0.19 8.45
N ASP A 18 12.67 1.49 8.21
CA ASP A 18 13.08 2.46 9.25
C ASP A 18 12.05 2.51 10.38
N VAL A 19 10.76 2.44 10.06
CA VAL A 19 9.69 2.36 11.07
C VAL A 19 9.89 1.12 11.94
N VAL A 20 10.07 -0.06 11.33
CA VAL A 20 10.32 -1.32 12.06
C VAL A 20 11.58 -1.21 12.91
N PHE A 21 12.66 -0.64 12.37
CA PHE A 21 13.93 -0.48 13.10
C PHE A 21 13.78 0.46 14.31
N LYS A 22 13.10 1.60 14.15
CA LYS A 22 12.82 2.53 15.25
C LYS A 22 11.98 1.86 16.34
N LEU A 23 10.91 1.14 15.95
CA LEU A 23 10.04 0.43 16.90
C LEU A 23 10.79 -0.69 17.64
N ARG A 24 11.69 -1.42 16.98
CA ARG A 24 12.55 -2.41 17.66
C ARG A 24 13.39 -1.79 18.77
N LYS A 25 13.91 -0.59 18.56
CA LYS A 25 14.69 0.16 19.57
C LYS A 25 13.81 0.63 20.73
N ILE A 26 12.66 1.26 20.41
CA ILE A 26 11.72 1.80 21.40
C ILE A 26 11.19 0.67 22.29
N LEU A 27 10.64 -0.37 21.67
CA LEU A 27 9.95 -1.46 22.37
C LEU A 27 10.90 -2.55 22.89
N LYS A 28 12.19 -2.45 22.60
CA LYS A 28 13.23 -3.45 22.94
C LYS A 28 12.86 -4.87 22.50
N MET A 29 12.25 -5.00 21.32
CA MET A 29 11.76 -6.26 20.74
C MET A 29 12.39 -6.50 19.37
N LYS A 30 12.78 -7.77 19.09
CA LYS A 30 13.31 -8.19 17.78
C LYS A 30 12.20 -8.57 16.79
N LYS A 31 11.15 -9.25 17.29
CA LYS A 31 10.09 -9.84 16.46
C LYS A 31 9.02 -8.78 16.12
N ILE A 32 9.34 -7.95 15.13
CA ILE A 32 8.48 -6.88 14.60
C ILE A 32 8.56 -6.94 13.08
N GLY A 33 7.40 -6.89 12.40
CA GLY A 33 7.27 -6.86 10.94
C GLY A 33 6.15 -5.93 10.48
N HIS A 34 6.19 -5.48 9.22
CA HIS A 34 5.13 -4.66 8.61
C HIS A 34 4.33 -5.46 7.59
N THR A 35 3.09 -5.02 7.30
CA THR A 35 2.15 -5.69 6.39
C THR A 35 2.03 -4.99 5.04
N GLY A 36 3.14 -4.64 4.43
CA GLY A 36 3.17 -4.02 3.10
C GLY A 36 3.94 -2.71 3.07
N THR A 37 4.87 -2.64 2.12
CA THR A 37 5.78 -1.51 1.96
C THR A 37 5.03 -0.25 1.53
N LEU A 38 5.48 0.89 2.05
CA LEU A 38 5.25 2.24 1.53
C LEU A 38 6.58 2.81 1.08
N ASP A 39 6.59 3.47 -0.07
CA ASP A 39 7.78 4.19 -0.56
C ASP A 39 8.17 5.31 0.42
N PRO A 40 9.43 5.77 0.44
CA PRO A 40 9.88 6.79 1.38
C PRO A 40 9.02 8.07 1.35
N GLU A 41 8.67 8.54 0.15
CA GLU A 41 7.89 9.76 -0.06
C GLU A 41 6.38 9.59 0.18
N VAL A 42 5.92 8.39 0.49
CA VAL A 42 4.52 8.09 0.78
C VAL A 42 4.29 8.06 2.27
N ASN A 43 3.27 8.73 2.76
CA ASN A 43 2.82 8.65 4.14
C ASN A 43 1.56 7.77 4.27
N GLY A 44 1.15 7.51 5.52
CA GLY A 44 -0.12 6.84 5.81
C GLY A 44 0.01 5.59 6.66
N VAL A 45 -1.05 4.81 6.67
CA VAL A 45 -1.23 3.64 7.55
C VAL A 45 -0.26 2.53 7.20
N LEU A 46 0.53 2.12 8.16
CA LEU A 46 1.43 0.96 8.09
C LEU A 46 1.16 0.03 9.27
N PRO A 47 0.32 -1.00 9.10
CA PRO A 47 0.10 -1.95 10.19
C PRO A 47 1.38 -2.71 10.51
N ILE A 48 1.75 -2.72 11.78
CA ILE A 48 2.93 -3.37 12.33
C ILE A 48 2.49 -4.55 13.19
N CYS A 49 3.03 -5.71 12.90
CA CYS A 49 2.84 -6.92 13.68
C CYS A 49 3.93 -7.06 14.74
N LEU A 50 3.52 -7.19 16.00
CA LEU A 50 4.39 -7.38 17.16
C LEU A 50 4.29 -8.82 17.67
N GLY A 51 5.41 -9.45 17.99
CA GLY A 51 5.45 -10.79 18.54
C GLY A 51 4.84 -11.84 17.59
N ASP A 52 3.91 -12.65 18.08
CA ASP A 52 3.27 -13.71 17.29
C ASP A 52 2.33 -13.21 16.19
N ALA A 53 1.88 -11.94 16.26
CA ALA A 53 1.13 -11.34 15.20
C ALA A 53 1.88 -11.30 13.85
N THR A 54 3.22 -11.42 13.84
CA THR A 54 3.99 -11.59 12.60
C THR A 54 3.57 -12.80 11.76
N LYS A 55 2.94 -13.82 12.39
CA LYS A 55 2.44 -15.01 11.70
C LYS A 55 1.19 -14.75 10.86
N VAL A 56 0.45 -13.65 11.13
CA VAL A 56 -0.77 -13.28 10.39
C VAL A 56 -0.56 -12.12 9.40
N SER A 57 0.67 -11.66 9.23
CA SER A 57 1.00 -10.52 8.35
C SER A 57 0.53 -10.70 6.91
N ASP A 58 0.63 -11.91 6.36
CA ASP A 58 0.21 -12.21 4.99
C ASP A 58 -1.31 -12.10 4.82
N TYR A 59 -2.08 -12.54 5.82
CA TYR A 59 -3.54 -12.41 5.79
C TYR A 59 -3.98 -10.93 5.85
N ILE A 60 -3.30 -10.10 6.65
CA ILE A 60 -3.57 -8.65 6.70
C ILE A 60 -3.26 -8.01 5.34
N MET A 61 -2.18 -8.42 4.66
CA MET A 61 -1.84 -7.91 3.34
C MET A 61 -2.92 -8.20 2.28
N GLU A 62 -3.66 -9.30 2.40
CA GLU A 62 -4.75 -9.67 1.49
C GLU A 62 -6.04 -8.85 1.70
N MET A 63 -6.21 -8.17 2.85
CA MET A 63 -7.44 -7.43 3.20
C MET A 63 -7.64 -6.12 2.43
N GLY A 64 -6.73 -5.80 1.51
CA GLY A 64 -6.85 -4.61 0.67
C GLY A 64 -6.27 -3.33 1.29
N LYS A 65 -6.26 -2.27 0.47
CA LYS A 65 -5.72 -0.94 0.82
C LYS A 65 -6.51 0.14 0.11
N THR A 66 -6.61 1.31 0.75
CA THR A 66 -7.19 2.51 0.14
C THR A 66 -6.18 3.65 0.16
N TYR A 67 -6.12 4.39 -0.92
CA TYR A 67 -5.17 5.47 -1.13
C TYR A 67 -5.87 6.73 -1.62
N HIS A 68 -5.38 7.89 -1.16
CA HIS A 68 -5.57 9.17 -1.85
C HIS A 68 -4.32 9.45 -2.68
N ALA A 69 -4.50 9.63 -3.97
CA ALA A 69 -3.41 9.87 -4.92
C ALA A 69 -3.67 11.12 -5.74
N MET A 70 -2.67 12.02 -5.81
CA MET A 70 -2.66 13.14 -6.76
C MET A 70 -2.03 12.65 -8.05
N ILE A 71 -2.77 12.75 -9.14
CA ILE A 71 -2.30 12.47 -10.50
C ILE A 71 -2.02 13.81 -11.20
N THR A 72 -0.84 13.90 -11.83
CA THR A 72 -0.43 15.03 -12.63
C THR A 72 -0.31 14.60 -14.09
N LEU A 73 -1.12 15.18 -14.97
CA LEU A 73 -1.00 15.03 -16.41
C LEU A 73 -0.10 16.12 -16.98
N GLY A 74 0.56 15.82 -18.08
CA GLY A 74 1.44 16.74 -18.81
C GLY A 74 2.92 16.45 -18.63
N LYS A 75 3.31 15.62 -17.66
CA LYS A 75 4.71 15.22 -17.43
C LYS A 75 4.77 13.77 -16.98
N SER A 76 5.66 12.96 -17.56
CA SER A 76 6.04 11.64 -17.05
C SER A 76 7.46 11.66 -16.49
N THR A 77 7.78 10.73 -15.57
CA THR A 77 9.06 10.68 -14.89
C THR A 77 9.64 9.27 -14.86
N THR A 78 10.94 9.15 -14.65
CA THR A 78 11.67 7.87 -14.59
C THR A 78 11.22 6.95 -13.46
N THR A 79 10.66 7.50 -12.37
CA THR A 79 10.17 6.74 -11.21
C THR A 79 8.66 6.56 -11.18
N GLU A 80 7.95 7.12 -12.18
CA GLU A 80 6.48 7.18 -12.23
C GLU A 80 5.88 8.02 -11.07
N ASP A 81 6.70 8.74 -10.31
CA ASP A 81 6.32 9.71 -9.27
C ASP A 81 7.10 11.03 -9.41
N GLN A 82 6.83 12.00 -8.55
CA GLN A 82 7.44 13.34 -8.63
C GLN A 82 8.96 13.37 -8.36
N THR A 83 9.60 12.27 -7.91
CA THR A 83 11.01 12.25 -7.52
C THR A 83 11.95 11.92 -8.67
N GLY A 84 11.42 11.39 -9.77
CA GLY A 84 12.20 11.02 -10.94
C GLY A 84 12.49 12.17 -11.89
N ASP A 85 13.50 11.98 -12.74
CA ASP A 85 13.78 12.89 -13.84
C ASP A 85 12.62 12.87 -14.86
N ILE A 86 12.35 14.04 -15.47
CA ILE A 86 11.29 14.17 -16.48
C ILE A 86 11.71 13.40 -17.74
N LEU A 87 10.84 12.51 -18.20
CA LEU A 87 11.01 11.74 -19.45
C LEU A 87 10.30 12.41 -20.62
N GLU A 88 9.07 12.89 -20.42
CA GLU A 88 8.24 13.47 -21.46
C GLU A 88 7.42 14.62 -20.89
N THR A 89 7.22 15.67 -21.69
CA THR A 89 6.37 16.79 -21.37
C THR A 89 5.45 17.09 -22.53
N ARG A 90 4.15 17.24 -22.25
CA ARG A 90 3.12 17.67 -23.18
C ARG A 90 2.14 18.59 -22.47
N ALA A 91 2.02 19.82 -22.93
CA ALA A 91 1.08 20.78 -22.34
C ALA A 91 -0.36 20.24 -22.31
N VAL A 92 -1.06 20.52 -21.22
CA VAL A 92 -2.47 20.16 -21.02
C VAL A 92 -3.26 21.45 -20.78
N ASP A 93 -4.19 21.73 -21.66
CA ASP A 93 -5.07 22.90 -21.60
C ASP A 93 -6.46 22.54 -21.06
N LYS A 94 -7.19 23.52 -20.55
CA LYS A 94 -8.59 23.34 -20.07
C LYS A 94 -9.54 22.82 -21.15
N ASN A 95 -9.20 23.03 -22.40
CA ASN A 95 -9.99 22.56 -23.55
C ASN A 95 -9.66 21.13 -23.96
N ASP A 96 -8.52 20.57 -23.50
CA ASP A 96 -8.07 19.24 -23.87
C ASP A 96 -8.75 18.15 -23.06
N ILE A 97 -9.16 18.48 -21.83
CA ILE A 97 -9.68 17.49 -20.88
C ILE A 97 -10.71 18.14 -19.93
N ASN A 98 -11.72 17.38 -19.59
CA ASN A 98 -12.74 17.77 -18.61
C ASN A 98 -12.98 16.66 -17.58
N GLU A 99 -13.73 16.97 -16.54
CA GLU A 99 -14.00 16.06 -15.42
C GLU A 99 -14.71 14.78 -15.86
N ASP A 100 -15.72 14.89 -16.74
CA ASP A 100 -16.48 13.74 -17.24
C ASP A 100 -15.58 12.75 -17.98
N THR A 101 -14.65 13.24 -18.79
CA THR A 101 -13.68 12.41 -19.52
C THR A 101 -12.75 11.68 -18.54
N ILE A 102 -12.28 12.37 -17.51
CA ILE A 102 -11.45 11.76 -16.47
C ILE A 102 -12.25 10.66 -15.76
N ASP A 103 -13.46 10.96 -15.29
CA ASP A 103 -14.29 10.03 -14.55
C ASP A 103 -14.66 8.79 -15.36
N GLN A 104 -14.96 8.94 -16.67
CA GLN A 104 -15.17 7.81 -17.57
C GLN A 104 -13.91 6.94 -17.77
N VAL A 105 -12.73 7.53 -17.80
CA VAL A 105 -11.48 6.78 -17.90
C VAL A 105 -11.17 6.06 -16.58
N LEU A 106 -11.40 6.69 -15.43
CA LEU A 106 -11.20 6.05 -14.12
C LEU A 106 -12.03 4.77 -13.98
N GLN A 107 -13.31 4.80 -14.37
CA GLN A 107 -14.20 3.63 -14.32
C GLN A 107 -13.66 2.43 -15.13
N GLN A 108 -12.88 2.66 -16.20
CA GLN A 108 -12.29 1.56 -16.99
C GLN A 108 -11.19 0.80 -16.25
N PHE A 109 -10.69 1.33 -15.15
CA PHE A 109 -9.67 0.67 -14.32
C PHE A 109 -10.25 -0.18 -13.20
N GLU A 110 -11.56 -0.19 -12.99
CA GLU A 110 -12.19 -1.07 -12.01
C GLU A 110 -12.14 -2.54 -12.44
N GLY A 111 -12.08 -3.44 -11.44
CA GLY A 111 -11.98 -4.86 -11.67
C GLY A 111 -10.54 -5.37 -11.80
N HIS A 112 -10.36 -6.42 -12.57
CA HIS A 112 -9.05 -7.02 -12.82
C HIS A 112 -8.34 -6.31 -13.98
N ILE A 113 -7.20 -5.71 -13.70
CA ILE A 113 -6.33 -5.06 -14.70
C ILE A 113 -4.94 -5.68 -14.73
N GLN A 114 -4.23 -5.50 -15.82
CA GLN A 114 -2.81 -5.87 -15.92
C GLN A 114 -1.93 -4.65 -15.67
N GLN A 115 -0.94 -4.79 -14.81
CA GLN A 115 0.10 -3.79 -14.59
C GLN A 115 1.50 -4.36 -14.86
N ILE A 116 2.39 -3.53 -15.36
CA ILE A 116 3.83 -3.79 -15.39
C ILE A 116 4.44 -3.03 -14.20
N PRO A 117 4.99 -3.72 -13.17
CA PRO A 117 5.56 -3.05 -12.01
C PRO A 117 6.61 -2.00 -12.39
N PRO A 118 6.72 -0.87 -11.65
CA PRO A 118 7.75 0.13 -11.92
C PRO A 118 9.14 -0.45 -11.68
N MET A 119 10.16 0.09 -12.38
CA MET A 119 11.57 -0.33 -12.20
C MET A 119 12.02 -0.14 -10.74
N TYR A 120 11.58 0.93 -10.08
CA TYR A 120 11.85 1.17 -8.67
C TYR A 120 10.85 0.43 -7.77
N SER A 121 10.89 -0.90 -7.82
CA SER A 121 10.05 -1.78 -6.99
C SER A 121 10.83 -2.93 -6.38
N SER A 122 10.25 -3.59 -5.37
CA SER A 122 10.82 -4.78 -4.73
C SER A 122 10.45 -6.11 -5.42
N VAL A 123 9.84 -6.05 -6.60
CA VAL A 123 9.56 -7.24 -7.42
C VAL A 123 10.88 -7.91 -7.82
N LYS A 124 10.96 -9.21 -7.64
CA LYS A 124 12.14 -9.99 -8.03
C LYS A 124 11.98 -10.55 -9.44
N VAL A 125 13.05 -10.36 -10.24
CA VAL A 125 13.24 -10.98 -11.55
C VAL A 125 14.65 -11.58 -11.56
N ASN A 126 14.78 -12.83 -11.95
CA ASN A 126 16.06 -13.57 -11.94
C ASN A 126 16.80 -13.49 -10.58
N GLY A 127 16.05 -13.53 -9.46
CA GLY A 127 16.60 -13.51 -8.10
C GLY A 127 16.96 -12.12 -7.54
N ARG A 128 17.02 -11.08 -8.37
CA ARG A 128 17.32 -9.69 -8.00
C ARG A 128 16.06 -8.83 -8.02
N LYS A 129 16.00 -7.80 -7.19
CA LYS A 129 14.87 -6.85 -7.16
C LYS A 129 14.99 -5.84 -8.31
N LEU A 130 13.86 -5.41 -8.88
CA LEU A 130 13.84 -4.46 -10.01
C LEU A 130 14.59 -3.16 -9.69
N TYR A 131 14.48 -2.62 -8.47
CA TYR A 131 15.22 -1.41 -8.11
C TYR A 131 16.76 -1.59 -8.12
N GLU A 132 17.27 -2.82 -7.99
CA GLU A 132 18.72 -3.11 -8.08
C GLU A 132 19.22 -3.03 -9.53
N TYR A 133 18.38 -3.45 -10.49
CA TYR A 133 18.63 -3.24 -11.91
C TYR A 133 18.59 -1.75 -12.26
N ALA A 134 17.56 -1.02 -11.77
CA ALA A 134 17.43 0.41 -12.02
C ALA A 134 18.65 1.21 -11.54
N ARG A 135 19.15 0.92 -10.34
CA ARG A 135 20.35 1.59 -9.78
C ARG A 135 21.64 1.31 -10.55
N ASN A 136 21.69 0.17 -11.20
CA ASN A 136 22.86 -0.21 -12.02
C ASN A 136 22.70 0.19 -13.50
N ASN A 137 21.62 0.90 -13.86
CA ASN A 137 21.26 1.21 -15.25
C ASN A 137 21.14 -0.06 -16.15
N GLU A 138 20.77 -1.20 -15.57
CA GLU A 138 20.55 -2.45 -16.27
C GLU A 138 19.09 -2.56 -16.74
N THR A 139 18.88 -3.00 -17.97
CA THR A 139 17.56 -3.31 -18.51
C THR A 139 17.16 -4.74 -18.17
N VAL A 140 15.89 -4.96 -17.81
CA VAL A 140 15.31 -6.28 -17.56
C VAL A 140 13.85 -6.28 -17.99
N GLU A 141 13.39 -7.38 -18.54
CA GLU A 141 11.97 -7.55 -18.87
C GLU A 141 11.14 -7.64 -17.57
N ARG A 142 10.17 -6.73 -17.44
CA ARG A 142 9.32 -6.67 -16.26
C ARG A 142 8.08 -7.57 -16.46
N PRO A 143 7.74 -8.42 -15.47
CA PRO A 143 6.60 -9.32 -15.60
C PRO A 143 5.29 -8.54 -15.54
N LYS A 144 4.34 -8.85 -16.43
CA LYS A 144 2.95 -8.38 -16.30
C LYS A 144 2.30 -9.09 -15.12
N ARG A 145 1.56 -8.36 -14.30
CA ARG A 145 0.83 -8.88 -13.14
C ARG A 145 -0.62 -8.46 -13.20
N GLN A 146 -1.50 -9.39 -12.88
CA GLN A 146 -2.90 -9.07 -12.68
C GLN A 146 -3.08 -8.51 -11.27
N VAL A 147 -3.74 -7.36 -11.15
CA VAL A 147 -4.11 -6.71 -9.90
C VAL A 147 -5.61 -6.41 -9.91
N PHE A 148 -6.17 -6.15 -8.74
CA PHE A 148 -7.60 -5.89 -8.59
C PHE A 148 -7.83 -4.48 -8.03
N ILE A 149 -8.55 -3.65 -8.76
CA ILE A 149 -9.05 -2.35 -8.32
C ILE A 149 -10.51 -2.54 -7.95
N LYS A 150 -10.83 -2.39 -6.67
CA LYS A 150 -12.19 -2.54 -6.18
C LYS A 150 -13.06 -1.34 -6.53
N ASP A 151 -12.47 -0.16 -6.44
CA ASP A 151 -13.11 1.12 -6.65
C ASP A 151 -12.06 2.17 -6.96
N ILE A 152 -12.38 3.10 -7.86
CA ILE A 152 -11.56 4.27 -8.16
C ILE A 152 -12.46 5.43 -8.60
N HIS A 153 -12.34 6.56 -7.93
CA HIS A 153 -13.08 7.77 -8.28
C HIS A 153 -12.30 9.03 -7.93
N ARG A 154 -12.61 10.12 -8.64
CA ARG A 154 -12.04 11.44 -8.38
C ARG A 154 -12.67 12.04 -7.12
N ILE A 155 -11.83 12.65 -6.28
CA ILE A 155 -12.23 13.27 -5.01
C ILE A 155 -11.91 14.76 -4.92
N SER A 156 -11.43 15.37 -6.02
CA SER A 156 -11.15 16.81 -6.10
C SER A 156 -11.65 17.39 -7.41
N GLU A 157 -11.78 18.71 -7.47
CA GLU A 157 -11.88 19.45 -8.73
C GLU A 157 -10.59 19.27 -9.56
N VAL A 158 -10.71 19.47 -10.88
CA VAL A 158 -9.57 19.44 -11.79
C VAL A 158 -8.94 20.84 -11.84
N THR A 159 -7.65 20.91 -11.56
CA THR A 159 -6.90 22.17 -11.54
C THR A 159 -5.81 22.17 -12.61
N PHE A 160 -5.51 23.37 -13.14
CA PHE A 160 -4.50 23.55 -14.18
C PHE A 160 -3.45 24.54 -13.70
N GLN A 161 -2.17 24.13 -13.77
CA GLN A 161 -1.02 24.95 -13.38
C GLN A 161 0.15 24.68 -14.33
N GLU A 162 0.83 25.71 -14.81
CA GLU A 162 2.05 25.57 -15.63
C GLU A 162 1.94 24.53 -16.74
N GLN A 163 0.83 24.54 -17.50
CA GLN A 163 0.55 23.60 -18.57
C GLN A 163 0.43 22.13 -18.12
N THR A 164 0.14 21.89 -16.86
CA THR A 164 -0.19 20.57 -16.31
C THR A 164 -1.59 20.58 -15.72
N CYS A 165 -2.21 19.40 -15.69
CA CYS A 165 -3.53 19.18 -15.09
C CYS A 165 -3.38 18.28 -13.86
N HIS A 166 -4.06 18.61 -12.77
CA HIS A 166 -3.98 17.90 -11.50
C HIS A 166 -5.37 17.54 -10.99
N PHE A 167 -5.51 16.33 -10.48
CA PHE A 167 -6.71 15.88 -9.77
C PHE A 167 -6.36 14.79 -8.76
N GLU A 168 -7.13 14.71 -7.68
CA GLU A 168 -7.00 13.65 -6.68
C GLU A 168 -8.01 12.54 -6.92
N VAL A 169 -7.56 11.32 -6.69
CA VAL A 169 -8.41 10.13 -6.74
C VAL A 169 -8.30 9.35 -5.43
N GLU A 170 -9.42 8.75 -5.01
CA GLU A 170 -9.42 7.66 -4.04
C GLU A 170 -9.38 6.33 -4.79
N VAL A 171 -8.49 5.43 -4.37
CA VAL A 171 -8.32 4.10 -4.97
C VAL A 171 -8.37 3.04 -3.90
N THR A 172 -9.35 2.16 -3.96
CA THR A 172 -9.41 0.94 -3.14
C THR A 172 -8.99 -0.27 -3.98
N CYS A 173 -7.92 -0.95 -3.56
CA CYS A 173 -7.32 -2.01 -4.37
C CYS A 173 -6.78 -3.19 -3.56
N GLY A 174 -6.55 -4.28 -4.26
CA GLY A 174 -5.92 -5.48 -3.73
C GLY A 174 -4.41 -5.37 -3.57
N LYS A 175 -3.82 -6.43 -3.05
CA LYS A 175 -2.37 -6.61 -2.90
C LYS A 175 -1.65 -6.52 -4.23
N GLY A 176 -0.49 -5.88 -4.22
CA GLY A 176 0.42 -5.81 -5.38
C GLY A 176 0.12 -4.72 -6.39
N THR A 177 -0.91 -3.92 -6.17
CA THR A 177 -1.22 -2.75 -7.01
C THR A 177 -0.20 -1.64 -6.79
N TYR A 178 0.33 -1.10 -7.88
CA TYR A 178 1.23 0.06 -7.91
C TYR A 178 0.45 1.30 -8.33
N ILE A 179 0.24 2.23 -7.42
CA ILE A 179 -0.50 3.47 -7.69
C ILE A 179 0.29 4.38 -8.64
N ARG A 180 1.62 4.34 -8.62
CA ARG A 180 2.49 5.04 -9.58
C ARG A 180 2.19 4.59 -11.01
N THR A 181 2.20 3.30 -11.27
CA THR A 181 1.87 2.74 -12.58
C THR A 181 0.42 3.03 -12.97
N LEU A 182 -0.52 2.97 -12.01
CA LEU A 182 -1.92 3.32 -12.26
C LEU A 182 -2.05 4.78 -12.75
N ALA A 183 -1.34 5.72 -12.15
CA ALA A 183 -1.33 7.12 -12.57
C ALA A 183 -0.80 7.28 -14.00
N THR A 184 0.28 6.57 -14.35
CA THR A 184 0.84 6.57 -15.70
C THR A 184 -0.13 5.95 -16.71
N ASP A 185 -0.76 4.82 -16.36
CA ASP A 185 -1.73 4.13 -17.22
C ASP A 185 -2.99 5.00 -17.48
N ILE A 186 -3.47 5.70 -16.44
CA ILE A 186 -4.59 6.67 -16.57
C ILE A 186 -4.19 7.79 -17.52
N GLY A 187 -3.01 8.38 -17.36
CA GLY A 187 -2.52 9.40 -18.26
C GLY A 187 -2.44 8.92 -19.71
N LEU A 188 -1.91 7.72 -19.94
CA LEU A 188 -1.85 7.11 -21.27
C LEU A 188 -3.25 6.97 -21.90
N LYS A 189 -4.26 6.56 -21.12
CA LYS A 189 -5.65 6.46 -21.58
C LYS A 189 -6.25 7.83 -21.91
N LEU A 190 -5.87 8.87 -21.18
CA LEU A 190 -6.28 10.26 -21.42
C LEU A 190 -5.46 10.92 -22.56
N GLY A 191 -4.41 10.25 -23.07
CA GLY A 191 -3.56 10.75 -24.16
C GLY A 191 -2.45 11.70 -23.71
N PHE A 192 -2.10 11.73 -22.43
CA PHE A 192 -1.07 12.61 -21.86
C PHE A 192 -0.03 11.82 -21.05
N PRO A 193 1.26 12.27 -21.06
CA PRO A 193 2.24 11.77 -20.11
C PRO A 193 1.80 12.13 -18.68
N ALA A 194 1.95 11.21 -17.73
CA ALA A 194 1.49 11.42 -16.38
C ALA A 194 2.40 10.77 -15.34
N HIS A 195 2.30 11.23 -14.10
CA HIS A 195 2.93 10.63 -12.94
C HIS A 195 2.08 10.84 -11.68
N MET A 196 2.36 10.08 -10.65
CA MET A 196 1.79 10.26 -9.31
C MET A 196 2.59 11.33 -8.55
N SER A 197 2.00 12.50 -8.29
CA SER A 197 2.71 13.58 -7.60
C SER A 197 2.58 13.52 -6.07
N ARG A 198 1.54 12.90 -5.52
CA ARG A 198 1.35 12.70 -4.08
C ARG A 198 0.60 11.41 -3.82
N LEU A 199 0.96 10.72 -2.72
CA LEU A 199 0.25 9.54 -2.27
C LEU A 199 0.17 9.49 -0.75
N THR A 200 -1.03 9.15 -0.25
CA THR A 200 -1.28 8.83 1.15
C THR A 200 -2.07 7.54 1.25
N ARG A 201 -1.58 6.56 1.99
CA ARG A 201 -2.37 5.35 2.28
C ARG A 201 -3.31 5.61 3.45
N ILE A 202 -4.60 5.78 3.17
CA ILE A 202 -5.61 6.11 4.18
C ILE A 202 -6.16 4.88 4.89
N ALA A 203 -6.09 3.68 4.24
CA ALA A 203 -6.45 2.43 4.90
C ALA A 203 -5.56 1.27 4.45
N SER A 204 -5.32 0.32 5.34
CA SER A 204 -4.54 -0.90 5.06
C SER A 204 -4.91 -2.02 6.01
N GLY A 205 -5.30 -3.19 5.48
CA GLY A 205 -5.60 -4.37 6.28
C GLY A 205 -6.76 -4.17 7.27
N GLY A 206 -7.73 -3.32 6.93
CA GLY A 206 -8.86 -2.97 7.77
C GLY A 206 -8.58 -1.86 8.80
N PHE A 207 -7.34 -1.35 8.89
CA PHE A 207 -6.98 -0.21 9.75
C PHE A 207 -7.09 1.09 8.98
N GLN A 208 -7.56 2.15 9.65
CA GLN A 208 -7.77 3.48 9.09
C GLN A 208 -6.68 4.46 9.57
N LEU A 209 -6.51 5.55 8.83
CA LEU A 209 -5.52 6.58 9.13
C LEU A 209 -5.75 7.21 10.51
N GLU A 210 -7.00 7.47 10.85
CA GLU A 210 -7.44 8.11 12.09
C GLU A 210 -7.09 7.29 13.34
N SER A 211 -7.00 5.98 13.21
CA SER A 211 -6.62 5.06 14.29
C SER A 211 -5.12 4.76 14.33
N SER A 212 -4.30 5.42 13.49
CA SER A 212 -2.88 5.15 13.40
C SER A 212 -2.07 6.04 14.34
N LEU A 213 -1.14 5.45 15.07
CA LEU A 213 -0.25 6.15 15.99
C LEU A 213 1.07 6.56 15.32
N THR A 214 1.55 7.75 15.61
CA THR A 214 2.91 8.17 15.25
C THR A 214 3.94 7.45 16.11
N ILE A 215 5.20 7.41 15.63
CA ILE A 215 6.30 6.80 16.40
C ILE A 215 6.50 7.51 17.75
N ASP A 216 6.28 8.83 17.79
CA ASP A 216 6.42 9.62 19.01
C ASP A 216 5.33 9.26 20.05
N GLN A 217 4.07 9.13 19.62
CA GLN A 217 2.98 8.65 20.47
C GLN A 217 3.21 7.21 20.98
N ILE A 218 3.72 6.33 20.12
CA ILE A 218 4.05 4.96 20.52
C ILE A 218 5.13 4.95 21.60
N LYS A 219 6.14 5.81 21.47
CA LYS A 219 7.20 5.95 22.48
C LYS A 219 6.63 6.43 23.81
N GLU A 220 5.79 7.46 23.81
CA GLU A 220 5.13 7.98 25.00
C GLU A 220 4.25 6.94 25.69
N LEU A 221 3.39 6.25 24.92
CA LEU A 221 2.54 5.17 25.43
C LEU A 221 3.36 4.01 26.01
N HIS A 222 4.52 3.70 25.41
CA HIS A 222 5.42 2.68 25.94
C HIS A 222 6.07 3.12 27.25
N GLU A 223 6.50 4.36 27.38
CA GLU A 223 7.09 4.92 28.61
C GLU A 223 6.11 4.94 29.78
N HIS A 224 4.80 5.14 29.49
CA HIS A 224 3.71 5.11 30.49
C HIS A 224 3.05 3.74 30.67
N ASP A 225 3.63 2.67 30.11
CA ASP A 225 3.12 1.28 30.17
C ASP A 225 1.65 1.12 29.69
N SER A 226 1.18 2.00 28.80
CA SER A 226 -0.19 2.04 28.29
C SER A 226 -0.34 1.57 26.83
N LEU A 227 0.76 1.31 26.11
CA LEU A 227 0.73 0.90 24.71
C LEU A 227 -0.07 -0.39 24.45
N HIS A 228 -0.18 -1.26 25.46
CA HIS A 228 -0.93 -2.51 25.33
C HIS A 228 -2.43 -2.29 25.04
N ASN A 229 -2.99 -1.15 25.43
CA ASN A 229 -4.40 -0.78 25.18
C ASN A 229 -4.67 -0.45 23.71
N GLU A 230 -3.62 -0.09 22.94
CA GLU A 230 -3.69 0.30 21.55
C GLU A 230 -3.45 -0.88 20.59
N LEU A 231 -3.17 -2.06 21.13
CA LEU A 231 -2.90 -3.24 20.31
C LEU A 231 -4.20 -3.95 19.92
N PHE A 232 -4.33 -4.18 18.63
CA PHE A 232 -5.37 -5.08 18.12
C PHE A 232 -4.95 -6.54 18.31
N PRO A 233 -5.88 -7.44 18.66
CA PRO A 233 -5.58 -8.86 18.85
C PRO A 233 -5.16 -9.51 17.52
N ILE A 234 -4.42 -10.61 17.62
CA ILE A 234 -3.90 -11.35 16.45
C ILE A 234 -5.03 -11.79 15.53
N GLU A 235 -6.16 -12.19 16.11
CA GLU A 235 -7.37 -12.65 15.42
C GLU A 235 -7.95 -11.56 14.49
N TYR A 236 -7.66 -10.30 14.73
CA TYR A 236 -8.04 -9.22 13.83
C TYR A 236 -7.45 -9.42 12.43
N GLY A 237 -6.22 -9.92 12.34
CA GLY A 237 -5.57 -10.25 11.07
C GLY A 237 -6.21 -11.39 10.29
N LEU A 238 -7.14 -12.12 10.91
CA LEU A 238 -7.84 -13.25 10.31
C LEU A 238 -9.29 -12.94 9.91
N LYS A 239 -9.77 -11.68 10.10
CA LYS A 239 -11.16 -11.27 9.80
C LYS A 239 -11.61 -11.54 8.36
N GLY A 240 -10.67 -11.57 7.40
CA GLY A 240 -10.95 -11.93 6.01
C GLY A 240 -11.22 -13.42 5.78
N LEU A 241 -10.99 -14.28 6.77
CA LEU A 241 -11.20 -15.72 6.67
C LEU A 241 -12.58 -16.12 7.19
N LYS A 242 -13.12 -17.20 6.59
CA LYS A 242 -14.33 -17.83 7.13
C LYS A 242 -14.02 -18.47 8.47
N SER A 243 -14.79 -18.16 9.50
CA SER A 243 -14.69 -18.77 10.83
C SER A 243 -15.76 -19.81 11.06
N PHE A 244 -15.47 -20.81 11.88
CA PHE A 244 -16.46 -21.76 12.38
C PHE A 244 -16.18 -22.10 13.84
N GLN A 245 -17.23 -22.34 14.61
CA GLN A 245 -17.10 -22.68 16.02
C GLN A 245 -17.07 -24.20 16.19
N VAL A 246 -15.99 -24.71 16.80
CA VAL A 246 -15.87 -26.13 17.13
C VAL A 246 -16.59 -26.40 18.46
N LYS A 247 -17.70 -27.16 18.41
CA LYS A 247 -18.49 -27.54 19.60
C LYS A 247 -18.03 -28.87 20.21
N ASP A 248 -17.54 -29.80 19.40
CA ASP A 248 -17.08 -31.12 19.84
C ASP A 248 -15.73 -31.05 20.57
N SER A 249 -15.67 -31.54 21.81
CA SER A 249 -14.45 -31.48 22.64
C SER A 249 -13.33 -32.39 22.12
N ASN A 250 -13.66 -33.53 21.52
CA ASN A 250 -12.64 -34.43 20.94
C ASN A 250 -12.06 -33.83 19.67
N PHE A 251 -12.89 -33.20 18.84
CA PHE A 251 -12.44 -32.48 17.67
C PHE A 251 -11.55 -31.29 18.04
N LYS A 252 -11.92 -30.54 19.09
CA LYS A 252 -11.10 -29.47 19.64
C LYS A 252 -9.71 -29.96 20.08
N LYS A 253 -9.64 -31.09 20.80
CA LYS A 253 -8.35 -31.69 21.19
C LYS A 253 -7.48 -32.06 19.99
N LYS A 254 -8.07 -32.64 18.94
CA LYS A 254 -7.36 -32.97 17.68
C LYS A 254 -6.77 -31.74 16.99
N ILE A 255 -7.54 -30.62 16.94
CA ILE A 255 -7.06 -29.35 16.39
C ILE A 255 -5.89 -28.81 17.20
N CYS A 256 -6.02 -28.75 18.54
CA CYS A 256 -4.96 -28.27 19.44
C CYS A 256 -3.66 -29.11 19.34
N ASN A 257 -3.79 -30.38 18.99
CA ASN A 257 -2.66 -31.29 18.78
C ASN A 257 -2.10 -31.26 17.34
N GLY A 258 -2.57 -30.33 16.49
CA GLY A 258 -2.09 -30.15 15.12
C GLY A 258 -2.40 -31.31 14.17
N GLN A 259 -3.45 -32.11 14.43
CA GLN A 259 -3.83 -33.22 13.54
C GLN A 259 -4.36 -32.71 12.22
N LYS A 260 -3.95 -33.36 11.11
CA LYS A 260 -4.44 -33.05 9.78
C LYS A 260 -5.90 -33.48 9.62
N PHE A 261 -6.73 -32.63 9.06
CA PHE A 261 -8.11 -32.94 8.69
C PHE A 261 -8.24 -32.99 7.17
N HIS A 262 -8.90 -34.03 6.66
CA HIS A 262 -9.27 -34.08 5.24
C HIS A 262 -10.61 -33.35 5.04
N LYS A 263 -10.70 -32.50 4.02
CA LYS A 263 -12.01 -32.03 3.55
C LYS A 263 -12.85 -33.23 3.15
N LYS A 264 -13.98 -33.42 3.81
CA LYS A 264 -15.05 -34.22 3.25
C LYS A 264 -15.83 -33.44 2.21
#